data_679ad6c63c913572f48f201bff3b4445
#
_entry.id   679ad6c63c913572f48f201bff3b4445
#
_cell.length_a   1.000
_cell.length_b   1.000
_cell.length_c   1.000
_cell.angle_alpha   90.00
_cell.angle_beta   90.00
_cell.angle_gamma   90.00
#
_symmetry.space_group_name_H-M   'P 1'
#
loop_
_entity.id
_entity.type
_entity.pdbx_description
1 polymer ?
#
loop_
_entity_poly.entity_id
_entity_poly.type
_entity_poly.pdbx_seq_one_letter_code
_entity_poly.pdbx_strand_id
1 'polypeptide(L)'
;PVIEEFGVLLKIPEAAEFVNSLYKLGRAYNLWPIAISQEIGDMAGARGILNNTSTVFIGKVSPFEADQVADILGLKDSARALIKSLGGERGRYREYFVQVTKENAREGDVIQLWPSKMLYWLLTTDPVERSKLGDTLGAYRGNLTEALRSLAGERQGEVRV
;
A
#
# COMPACT_ATOMS: atom_id res chain seq x y z
N PRO A 1 -14.82 0.88 -0.16
CA PRO A 1 -14.30 0.65 -1.51
C PRO A 1 -12.79 0.91 -1.57
N VAL A 2 -12.08 0.14 -2.40
CA VAL A 2 -10.68 0.36 -2.76
C VAL A 2 -10.66 0.93 -4.18
N ILE A 3 -9.91 2.00 -4.38
CA ILE A 3 -9.78 2.72 -5.64
C ILE A 3 -8.29 2.71 -5.98
N GLU A 4 -7.89 1.85 -6.89
CA GLU A 4 -6.53 1.80 -7.43
C GLU A 4 -6.34 2.86 -8.50
N GLU A 5 -5.13 3.39 -8.62
CA GLU A 5 -4.75 4.44 -9.58
C GLU A 5 -5.75 5.62 -9.59
N PHE A 6 -6.17 6.04 -8.40
CA PHE A 6 -7.23 7.06 -8.27
C PHE A 6 -6.88 8.37 -8.98
N GLY A 7 -5.60 8.66 -9.21
CA GLY A 7 -5.15 9.82 -9.97
C GLY A 7 -5.69 9.87 -11.40
N VAL A 8 -5.90 8.71 -12.03
CA VAL A 8 -6.54 8.63 -13.34
C VAL A 8 -8.00 9.10 -13.28
N LEU A 9 -8.71 8.72 -12.21
CA LEU A 9 -10.10 9.14 -12.01
C LEU A 9 -10.21 10.65 -11.73
N LEU A 10 -9.21 11.24 -11.08
CA LEU A 10 -9.22 12.67 -10.80
C LEU A 10 -9.09 13.55 -12.07
N LYS A 11 -8.64 12.98 -13.18
CA LYS A 11 -8.57 13.66 -14.49
C LYS A 11 -9.94 13.74 -15.18
N ILE A 12 -10.94 13.00 -14.70
CA ILE A 12 -12.31 12.97 -15.22
C ILE A 12 -13.19 13.73 -14.20
N PRO A 13 -13.78 14.90 -14.55
CA PRO A 13 -14.47 15.76 -13.61
C PRO A 13 -15.56 15.06 -12.79
N GLU A 14 -16.40 14.28 -13.43
CA GLU A 14 -17.51 13.56 -12.79
C GLU A 14 -17.00 12.49 -11.81
N ALA A 15 -15.93 11.77 -12.18
CA ALA A 15 -15.30 10.78 -11.32
C ALA A 15 -14.59 11.45 -10.13
N ALA A 16 -13.93 12.58 -10.36
CA ALA A 16 -13.29 13.36 -9.30
C ALA A 16 -14.31 13.85 -8.27
N GLU A 17 -15.47 14.34 -8.71
CA GLU A 17 -16.56 14.76 -7.84
C GLU A 17 -17.11 13.57 -7.03
N PHE A 18 -17.32 12.44 -7.65
CA PHE A 18 -17.76 11.21 -6.99
C PHE A 18 -16.75 10.76 -5.90
N VAL A 19 -15.46 10.68 -6.23
CA VAL A 19 -14.41 10.30 -5.28
C VAL A 19 -14.34 11.29 -4.12
N ASN A 20 -14.38 12.60 -4.37
CA ASN A 20 -14.41 13.61 -3.32
C ASN A 20 -15.65 13.44 -2.40
N SER A 21 -16.79 13.11 -2.97
CA SER A 21 -18.03 12.87 -2.21
C SER A 21 -17.92 11.63 -1.32
N LEU A 22 -17.30 10.55 -1.80
CA LEU A 22 -17.02 9.36 -1.00
C LEU A 22 -16.18 9.69 0.25
N TYR A 23 -15.15 10.52 0.12
CA TYR A 23 -14.31 10.91 1.25
C TYR A 23 -15.01 11.89 2.21
N LYS A 24 -15.86 12.78 1.72
CA LYS A 24 -16.62 13.70 2.55
C LYS A 24 -17.75 13.02 3.32
N LEU A 25 -18.48 12.14 2.66
CA LEU A 25 -19.72 11.56 3.17
C LEU A 25 -19.55 10.15 3.70
N GLY A 26 -18.42 9.49 3.41
CA GLY A 26 -18.19 8.09 3.72
C GLY A 26 -18.47 7.73 5.18
N ARG A 27 -18.04 8.59 6.12
CA ARG A 27 -18.30 8.38 7.55
C ARG A 27 -19.80 8.27 7.88
N ALA A 28 -20.63 9.09 7.25
CA ALA A 28 -22.08 9.06 7.48
C ALA A 28 -22.75 7.78 6.99
N TYR A 29 -22.14 7.11 6.02
CA TYR A 29 -22.61 5.86 5.41
C TYR A 29 -21.82 4.63 5.84
N ASN A 30 -20.99 4.73 6.87
CA ASN A 30 -20.09 3.64 7.31
C ASN A 30 -19.17 3.13 6.17
N LEU A 31 -18.78 4.00 5.25
CA LEU A 31 -17.86 3.69 4.17
C LEU A 31 -16.46 4.19 4.51
N TRP A 32 -15.47 3.34 4.30
CA TRP A 32 -14.06 3.69 4.47
C TRP A 32 -13.36 3.54 3.11
N PRO A 33 -13.30 4.63 2.34
CA PRO A 33 -12.64 4.60 1.05
C PRO A 33 -11.12 4.51 1.23
N ILE A 34 -10.49 3.68 0.41
CA ILE A 34 -9.05 3.54 0.31
C ILE A 34 -8.66 3.95 -1.11
N ALA A 35 -7.84 4.98 -1.25
CA ALA A 35 -7.28 5.39 -2.53
C ALA A 35 -5.80 5.00 -2.59
N ILE A 36 -5.40 4.41 -3.70
CA ILE A 36 -4.04 3.98 -3.98
C ILE A 36 -3.55 4.73 -5.21
N SER A 37 -2.39 5.37 -5.12
CA SER A 37 -1.71 6.00 -6.25
C SER A 37 -0.24 5.62 -6.26
N GLN A 38 0.32 5.52 -7.45
CA GLN A 38 1.74 5.33 -7.68
C GLN A 38 2.43 6.65 -8.01
N GLU A 39 1.67 7.68 -8.38
CA GLU A 39 2.20 9.00 -8.75
C GLU A 39 1.87 10.04 -7.66
N ILE A 40 2.90 10.68 -7.15
CA ILE A 40 2.75 11.73 -6.13
C ILE A 40 2.06 12.96 -6.70
N GLY A 41 2.26 13.25 -7.99
CA GLY A 41 1.58 14.34 -8.69
C GLY A 41 0.06 14.30 -8.59
N ASP A 42 -0.52 13.11 -8.53
CA ASP A 42 -1.97 12.91 -8.37
C ASP A 42 -2.48 13.47 -7.04
N MET A 43 -1.65 13.41 -5.99
CA MET A 43 -2.01 13.90 -4.65
C MET A 43 -2.10 15.43 -4.60
N ALA A 44 -1.35 16.14 -5.44
CA ALA A 44 -1.37 17.61 -5.47
C ALA A 44 -2.77 18.16 -5.85
N GLY A 45 -3.47 17.47 -6.74
CA GLY A 45 -4.87 17.79 -7.12
C GLY A 45 -5.92 17.29 -6.12
N ALA A 46 -5.56 16.43 -5.19
CA ALA A 46 -6.46 15.69 -4.32
C ALA A 46 -6.63 16.31 -2.91
N ARG A 47 -6.42 17.62 -2.72
CA ARG A 47 -6.48 18.27 -1.40
C ARG A 47 -7.77 17.98 -0.64
N GLY A 48 -8.92 17.93 -1.31
CA GLY A 48 -10.20 17.58 -0.71
C GLY A 48 -10.23 16.17 -0.13
N ILE A 49 -9.60 15.21 -0.81
CA ILE A 49 -9.45 13.83 -0.37
C ILE A 49 -8.50 13.77 0.82
N LEU A 50 -7.31 14.37 0.71
CA LEU A 50 -6.30 14.37 1.77
C LEU A 50 -6.79 14.98 3.09
N ASN A 51 -7.58 16.05 3.00
CA ASN A 51 -8.16 16.69 4.20
C ASN A 51 -9.19 15.81 4.91
N ASN A 52 -9.79 14.85 4.20
CA ASN A 52 -10.76 13.90 4.77
C ASN A 52 -10.15 12.50 5.00
N THR A 53 -8.84 12.35 4.78
CA THR A 53 -8.12 11.10 5.00
C THR A 53 -7.52 11.10 6.40
N SER A 54 -7.88 10.10 7.20
CA SER A 54 -7.35 9.95 8.56
C SER A 54 -6.02 9.23 8.62
N THR A 55 -5.72 8.38 7.64
CA THR A 55 -4.49 7.58 7.62
C THR A 55 -3.88 7.57 6.23
N VAL A 56 -2.59 7.87 6.16
CA VAL A 56 -1.81 7.85 4.91
C VAL A 56 -0.65 6.88 5.07
N PHE A 57 -0.48 5.99 4.11
CA PHE A 57 0.67 5.09 4.00
C PHE A 57 1.55 5.57 2.85
N ILE A 58 2.83 5.77 3.12
CA ILE A 58 3.82 6.16 2.11
C ILE A 58 4.86 5.04 2.03
N GLY A 59 4.95 4.40 0.88
CA GLY A 59 6.00 3.43 0.58
C GLY A 59 7.32 4.12 0.21
N LYS A 60 8.33 3.30 -0.12
CA LYS A 60 9.62 3.81 -0.59
C LYS A 60 9.44 4.59 -1.90
N VAL A 61 9.92 5.82 -1.91
CA VAL A 61 9.93 6.74 -3.04
C VAL A 61 11.35 7.29 -3.24
N SER A 62 11.60 7.99 -4.33
CA SER A 62 12.87 8.70 -4.53
C SER A 62 13.00 9.87 -3.53
N PRO A 63 14.23 10.35 -3.24
CA PRO A 63 14.41 11.49 -2.36
C PRO A 63 13.66 12.76 -2.83
N PHE A 64 13.56 12.98 -4.12
CA PHE A 64 12.81 14.10 -4.70
C PHE A 64 11.30 13.97 -4.45
N GLU A 65 10.75 12.79 -4.66
CA GLU A 65 9.34 12.49 -4.38
C GLU A 65 9.03 12.55 -2.88
N ALA A 66 9.97 12.16 -2.01
CA ALA A 66 9.82 12.30 -0.57
C ALA A 66 9.66 13.77 -0.15
N ASP A 67 10.40 14.68 -0.79
CA ASP A 67 10.24 16.11 -0.57
C ASP A 67 8.87 16.61 -1.02
N GLN A 68 8.42 16.20 -2.21
CA GLN A 68 7.09 16.57 -2.72
C GLN A 68 5.95 16.06 -1.82
N VAL A 69 6.01 14.79 -1.40
CA VAL A 69 5.01 14.23 -0.47
C VAL A 69 4.97 15.00 0.84
N ALA A 70 6.15 15.30 1.40
CA ALA A 70 6.24 16.03 2.66
C ALA A 70 5.61 17.43 2.53
N ASP A 71 5.84 18.12 1.41
CA ASP A 71 5.25 19.44 1.14
C ASP A 71 3.73 19.37 0.96
N ILE A 72 3.23 18.40 0.18
CA ILE A 72 1.79 18.20 -0.04
C ILE A 72 1.05 17.90 1.26
N LEU A 73 1.63 17.07 2.12
CA LEU A 73 1.05 16.64 3.39
C LEU A 73 1.36 17.60 4.55
N GLY A 74 2.20 18.61 4.34
CA GLY A 74 2.62 19.55 5.37
C GLY A 74 3.40 18.88 6.50
N LEU A 75 4.30 17.94 6.17
CA LEU A 75 5.09 17.19 7.14
C LEU A 75 6.30 17.98 7.63
N LYS A 76 6.70 17.70 8.87
CA LYS A 76 7.93 18.25 9.46
C LYS A 76 9.18 17.60 8.85
N ASP A 77 10.32 18.26 9.00
CA ASP A 77 11.61 17.76 8.48
C ASP A 77 12.00 16.38 9.04
N SER A 78 11.64 16.08 10.29
CA SER A 78 11.84 14.74 10.86
C SER A 78 11.08 13.64 10.12
N ALA A 79 9.82 13.87 9.77
CA ALA A 79 9.01 12.93 8.99
C ALA A 79 9.53 12.80 7.56
N ARG A 80 9.97 13.91 6.94
CA ARG A 80 10.63 13.93 5.63
C ARG A 80 11.90 13.06 5.63
N ALA A 81 12.72 13.17 6.67
CA ALA A 81 13.91 12.33 6.81
C ALA A 81 13.56 10.84 6.95
N LEU A 82 12.51 10.51 7.70
CA LEU A 82 12.03 9.13 7.82
C LEU A 82 11.55 8.58 6.47
N ILE A 83 10.79 9.34 5.68
CA ILE A 83 10.34 8.91 4.35
C ILE A 83 11.53 8.64 3.42
N LYS A 84 12.56 9.50 3.45
CA LYS A 84 13.80 9.30 2.66
C LYS A 84 14.58 8.06 3.08
N SER A 85 14.47 7.62 4.34
CA SER A 85 15.17 6.45 4.86
C SER A 85 14.47 5.12 4.63
N LEU A 86 13.22 5.14 4.13
CA LEU A 86 12.44 3.92 3.92
C LEU A 86 13.16 2.92 3.03
N GLY A 87 13.18 1.67 3.49
CA GLY A 87 13.86 0.56 2.86
C GLY A 87 12.99 -0.67 2.73
N GLY A 88 13.66 -1.78 2.65
CA GLY A 88 13.02 -3.10 2.62
C GLY A 88 13.93 -4.14 2.01
N GLU A 89 13.64 -5.38 2.30
CA GLU A 89 14.30 -6.54 1.74
C GLU A 89 13.27 -7.37 0.97
N ARG A 90 13.54 -7.61 -0.31
CA ARG A 90 12.62 -8.36 -1.17
C ARG A 90 12.32 -9.74 -0.60
N GLY A 91 11.04 -10.09 -0.54
CA GLY A 91 10.59 -11.38 -0.01
C GLY A 91 10.62 -11.48 1.51
N ARG A 92 11.03 -10.44 2.21
CA ARG A 92 11.15 -10.44 3.65
C ARG A 92 10.32 -9.37 4.33
N TYR A 93 10.59 -8.08 4.07
CA TYR A 93 9.81 -6.98 4.61
C TYR A 93 9.84 -5.74 3.71
N ARG A 94 8.89 -4.85 3.94
CA ARG A 94 8.85 -3.50 3.38
C ARG A 94 8.56 -2.50 4.49
N GLU A 95 9.18 -1.33 4.40
CA GLU A 95 8.91 -0.21 5.29
C GLU A 95 7.93 0.77 4.67
N TYR A 96 7.07 1.30 5.52
CA TYR A 96 6.11 2.34 5.18
C TYR A 96 6.15 3.41 6.26
N PHE A 97 6.15 4.68 5.86
CA PHE A 97 5.80 5.75 6.76
C PHE A 97 4.28 5.82 6.85
N VAL A 98 3.74 5.78 8.05
CA VAL A 98 2.31 5.86 8.32
C VAL A 98 2.03 7.14 9.05
N GLN A 99 1.17 7.99 8.49
CA GLN A 99 0.66 9.18 9.14
C GLN A 99 -0.78 8.93 9.57
N VAL A 100 -1.09 9.24 10.83
CA VAL A 100 -2.45 9.21 11.36
C VAL A 100 -2.84 10.61 11.81
N THR A 101 -4.02 11.05 11.42
CA THR A 101 -4.63 12.31 11.88
C THR A 101 -5.57 12.01 13.03
N LYS A 102 -5.27 12.53 14.21
CA LYS A 102 -6.08 12.38 15.42
C LYS A 102 -6.33 13.76 16.03
N GLU A 103 -7.59 14.16 16.17
CA GLU A 103 -8.02 15.37 16.87
C GLU A 103 -7.33 16.68 16.45
N ASN A 104 -6.89 16.89 15.29
CA ASN A 104 -6.08 18.02 14.79
C ASN A 104 -4.56 17.85 14.94
N ALA A 105 -4.07 16.76 15.50
CA ALA A 105 -2.66 16.40 15.46
C ALA A 105 -2.40 15.39 14.33
N ARG A 106 -1.26 15.54 13.67
CA ARG A 106 -0.75 14.56 12.68
C ARG A 106 0.50 13.93 13.29
N GLU A 107 0.38 12.65 13.55
CA GLU A 107 1.48 11.82 14.05
C GLU A 107 1.89 10.84 12.98
N GLY A 108 3.18 10.55 12.87
CA GLY A 108 3.67 9.61 11.88
C GLY A 108 4.90 8.88 12.37
N ASP A 109 5.01 7.62 11.96
CA ASP A 109 6.13 6.75 12.28
C ASP A 109 6.37 5.73 11.15
N VAL A 110 7.47 5.01 11.23
CA VAL A 110 7.83 3.97 10.28
C VAL A 110 7.36 2.61 10.81
N ILE A 111 6.63 1.88 9.99
CA ILE A 111 6.26 0.50 10.25
C ILE A 111 6.94 -0.45 9.26
N GLN A 112 7.16 -1.69 9.69
CA GLN A 112 7.62 -2.77 8.81
C GLN A 112 6.48 -3.76 8.57
N LEU A 113 6.18 -4.01 7.32
CA LEU A 113 5.26 -5.06 6.91
C LEU A 113 6.04 -6.32 6.54
N TRP A 114 5.82 -7.40 7.28
CA TRP A 114 6.44 -8.70 7.07
C TRP A 114 5.38 -9.67 6.51
N PRO A 115 5.32 -9.85 5.19
CA PRO A 115 4.41 -10.84 4.61
C PRO A 115 4.85 -12.25 5.00
N SER A 116 3.90 -13.14 5.24
CA SER A 116 4.25 -14.55 5.34
C SER A 116 4.85 -15.02 4.01
N LYS A 117 5.68 -16.06 4.04
CA LYS A 117 6.28 -16.61 2.81
C LYS A 117 5.20 -17.07 1.81
N MET A 118 4.10 -17.63 2.30
CA MET A 118 2.97 -18.01 1.45
C MET A 118 2.33 -16.78 0.79
N LEU A 119 2.10 -15.70 1.55
CA LEU A 119 1.54 -14.46 1.03
C LEU A 119 2.49 -13.82 0.01
N TYR A 120 3.79 -13.85 0.24
CA TYR A 120 4.78 -13.38 -0.71
C TYR A 120 4.64 -14.10 -2.07
N TRP A 121 4.62 -15.45 -2.06
CA TRP A 121 4.47 -16.24 -3.27
C TRP A 121 3.12 -16.03 -3.98
N LEU A 122 2.05 -15.83 -3.20
CA LEU A 122 0.72 -15.56 -3.75
C LEU A 122 0.65 -14.22 -4.46
N LEU A 123 1.33 -13.19 -3.94
CA LEU A 123 1.22 -11.81 -4.42
C LEU A 123 2.38 -11.38 -5.32
N THR A 124 3.41 -12.21 -5.52
CA THR A 124 4.55 -11.84 -6.36
C THR A 124 4.12 -11.54 -7.80
N THR A 125 4.65 -10.46 -8.35
CA THR A 125 4.46 -10.05 -9.74
C THR A 125 5.71 -10.30 -10.59
N ASP A 126 6.78 -10.79 -9.98
CA ASP A 126 8.03 -11.09 -10.68
C ASP A 126 7.83 -12.25 -11.68
N PRO A 127 8.20 -12.09 -12.95
CA PRO A 127 7.94 -13.09 -13.98
C PRO A 127 8.60 -14.47 -13.69
N VAL A 128 9.81 -14.46 -13.14
CA VAL A 128 10.55 -15.70 -12.82
C VAL A 128 9.88 -16.43 -11.67
N GLU A 129 9.51 -15.70 -10.62
CA GLU A 129 8.80 -16.27 -9.47
C GLU A 129 7.40 -16.76 -9.84
N ARG A 130 6.68 -16.02 -10.69
CA ARG A 130 5.38 -16.46 -11.23
C ARG A 130 5.49 -17.72 -12.08
N SER A 131 6.53 -17.84 -12.92
CA SER A 131 6.77 -19.08 -13.65
C SER A 131 6.99 -20.24 -12.69
N LYS A 132 7.85 -20.06 -11.68
CA LYS A 132 8.11 -21.07 -10.65
C LYS A 132 6.84 -21.46 -9.87
N LEU A 133 5.97 -20.51 -9.55
CA LEU A 133 4.67 -20.79 -8.93
C LEU A 133 3.79 -21.62 -9.88
N GLY A 134 3.75 -21.27 -11.17
CA GLY A 134 3.00 -22.03 -12.18
C GLY A 134 3.45 -23.48 -12.31
N ASP A 135 4.78 -23.71 -12.42
CA ASP A 135 5.36 -25.04 -12.50
C ASP A 135 5.05 -25.87 -11.25
N THR A 136 5.19 -25.24 -10.07
CA THR A 136 4.87 -25.90 -8.79
C THR A 136 3.38 -26.22 -8.70
N LEU A 137 2.51 -25.31 -9.13
CA LEU A 137 1.06 -25.53 -9.15
C LEU A 137 0.69 -26.72 -10.05
N GLY A 138 1.36 -26.85 -11.21
CA GLY A 138 1.22 -28.01 -12.10
C GLY A 138 1.61 -29.32 -11.41
N ALA A 139 2.75 -29.35 -10.70
CA ALA A 139 3.22 -30.50 -9.94
C ALA A 139 2.23 -30.95 -8.85
N TYR A 140 1.54 -30.00 -8.23
CA TYR A 140 0.49 -30.25 -7.22
C TYR A 140 -0.92 -30.33 -7.80
N ARG A 141 -1.07 -30.62 -9.09
CA ARG A 141 -2.36 -30.82 -9.80
C ARG A 141 -3.34 -29.66 -9.61
N GLY A 142 -2.84 -28.44 -9.55
CA GLY A 142 -3.65 -27.24 -9.35
C GLY A 142 -4.00 -26.92 -7.89
N ASN A 143 -3.50 -27.69 -6.93
CA ASN A 143 -3.72 -27.37 -5.50
C ASN A 143 -2.83 -26.19 -5.08
N LEU A 144 -3.40 -24.98 -5.10
CA LEU A 144 -2.69 -23.74 -4.79
C LEU A 144 -2.10 -23.74 -3.36
N THR A 145 -2.85 -24.24 -2.40
CA THR A 145 -2.40 -24.25 -0.99
C THR A 145 -1.14 -25.11 -0.79
N GLU A 146 -1.10 -26.30 -1.38
CA GLU A 146 0.07 -27.18 -1.28
C GLU A 146 1.25 -26.64 -2.07
N ALA A 147 1.02 -26.05 -3.23
CA ALA A 147 2.06 -25.40 -4.03
C ALA A 147 2.70 -24.23 -3.24
N LEU A 148 1.88 -23.39 -2.61
CA LEU A 148 2.37 -22.27 -1.81
C LEU A 148 3.12 -22.74 -0.55
N ARG A 149 2.67 -23.78 0.16
CA ARG A 149 3.38 -24.37 1.29
C ARG A 149 4.75 -24.90 0.86
N SER A 150 4.80 -25.61 -0.25
CA SER A 150 6.05 -26.13 -0.80
C SER A 150 7.06 -25.00 -1.11
N LEU A 151 6.60 -23.94 -1.76
CA LEU A 151 7.44 -22.77 -2.09
C LEU A 151 7.86 -21.98 -0.85
N ALA A 152 7.02 -21.92 0.17
CA ALA A 152 7.32 -21.28 1.44
C ALA A 152 8.33 -22.09 2.28
N GLY A 153 8.61 -23.36 1.93
CA GLY A 153 9.46 -24.26 2.70
C GLY A 153 8.77 -24.78 3.97
N GLU A 154 7.45 -24.76 4.01
CA GLU A 154 6.65 -25.31 5.10
C GLU A 154 6.43 -26.80 4.83
N ARG A 155 6.89 -27.68 5.74
CA ARG A 155 6.62 -29.12 5.64
C ARG A 155 5.16 -29.41 5.98
N GLN A 156 4.57 -30.40 5.31
CA GLN A 156 3.23 -30.90 5.68
C GLN A 156 3.23 -31.30 7.18
N GLY A 157 2.43 -30.58 7.97
CA GLY A 157 2.21 -30.88 9.39
C GLY A 157 2.71 -29.86 10.41
N GLU A 158 3.51 -28.85 10.03
CA GLU A 158 3.89 -27.77 10.94
C GLU A 158 2.93 -26.59 10.85
N VAL A 159 1.83 -26.64 11.60
CA VAL A 159 1.06 -25.45 11.94
C VAL A 159 1.80 -24.74 13.07
N ARG A 160 2.59 -23.72 12.76
CA ARG A 160 3.07 -22.78 13.80
C ARG A 160 1.91 -21.83 14.12
N VAL A 161 1.38 -21.99 15.33
CA VAL A 161 0.46 -21.06 15.99
C VAL A 161 1.21 -19.78 16.35
#